data_a248e9353ddd0a8cbe11984edc3d3ada
#
_entry.id   a248e9353ddd0a8cbe11984edc3d3ada
#
_cell.length_a   1.000
_cell.length_b   1.000
_cell.length_c   1.000
_cell.angle_alpha   90.00
_cell.angle_beta   90.00
_cell.angle_gamma   90.00
#
_symmetry.space_group_name_H-M   'P 1'
#
loop_
_entity.id
_entity.type
_entity.pdbx_description
1 polymer ?
#
loop_
_entity_poly.entity_id
_entity_poly.type
_entity_poly.pdbx_seq_one_letter_code
_entity_poly.pdbx_strand_id
1 'polypeptide(L)'
;MTAGVDAERSDAQERRNVIAGNDAQRSDAGERRQITGLATEPSWFASLGPRLVAYTRQLGEQTAFYGRSLLNIGEAVRRYPGELLRLIAEMGMGTGALAVIGGTVGIIGFLTLTTGALVAVQGYDTLSNIGVEALTGFLSAFLNVRMIAPCTAGLALAATIGAGATAQLGAMRINEEIDALEVMGIRAITYLASTRIIAGVLVVIPLYAVAVLASFIAAKFLTISVYGQSRGVYEHYFATFLHPNDLLWSFLSALTMATGVMVVHTYYGFTASGGPAGVGEAVGRSVRSSMIVTAFVCLMISLSVYGQHGNFNLSG
;
A
#
# COMPACT_ATOMS: atom_id res chain seq x y z
N MET A 1 -32.15 7.99 -89.37
CA MET A 1 -31.47 6.93 -88.56
C MET A 1 -30.13 7.39 -88.04
N THR A 2 -29.80 8.69 -88.11
CA THR A 2 -28.47 9.26 -87.73
C THR A 2 -28.50 10.05 -86.37
N ALA A 3 -29.65 10.51 -85.93
CA ALA A 3 -29.75 11.32 -84.67
C ALA A 3 -29.56 10.50 -83.39
N GLY A 4 -29.76 9.20 -83.37
CA GLY A 4 -29.57 8.33 -82.22
C GLY A 4 -28.13 8.00 -81.86
N VAL A 5 -27.26 7.94 -82.87
CA VAL A 5 -25.83 7.58 -82.70
C VAL A 5 -25.01 8.74 -82.16
N ASP A 6 -25.40 9.97 -82.47
CA ASP A 6 -24.70 11.17 -81.96
C ASP A 6 -25.03 11.48 -80.54
N ALA A 7 -26.25 11.16 -80.06
CA ALA A 7 -26.63 11.28 -78.68
C ALA A 7 -25.90 10.27 -77.79
N GLU A 8 -25.74 9.03 -78.23
CA GLU A 8 -25.05 8.00 -77.50
C GLU A 8 -23.52 8.24 -77.42
N ARG A 9 -22.92 8.84 -78.45
CA ARG A 9 -21.54 9.31 -78.42
C ARG A 9 -21.28 10.46 -77.48
N SER A 10 -22.22 11.42 -77.40
CA SER A 10 -22.15 12.56 -76.47
C SER A 10 -22.17 12.06 -75.03
N ASP A 11 -23.09 11.15 -74.67
CA ASP A 11 -23.25 10.59 -73.35
C ASP A 11 -22.01 9.75 -72.91
N ALA A 12 -21.42 9.02 -73.86
CA ALA A 12 -20.20 8.24 -73.61
C ALA A 12 -18.98 9.14 -73.40
N GLN A 13 -18.93 10.28 -74.08
CA GLN A 13 -17.87 11.29 -73.94
C GLN A 13 -17.95 11.98 -72.57
N GLU A 14 -19.18 12.35 -72.13
CA GLU A 14 -19.45 12.99 -70.86
C GLU A 14 -19.13 12.07 -69.67
N ARG A 15 -19.48 10.79 -69.78
CA ARG A 15 -19.09 9.77 -68.78
C ARG A 15 -17.58 9.57 -68.68
N ARG A 16 -16.83 9.61 -69.79
CA ARG A 16 -15.38 9.54 -69.77
C ARG A 16 -14.73 10.74 -69.09
N ASN A 17 -15.28 11.94 -69.33
CA ASN A 17 -14.77 13.16 -68.68
C ASN A 17 -15.05 13.19 -67.17
N VAL A 18 -16.19 12.68 -66.73
CA VAL A 18 -16.52 12.53 -65.31
C VAL A 18 -15.62 11.53 -64.62
N ILE A 19 -15.33 10.43 -65.26
CA ILE A 19 -14.41 9.41 -64.73
C ILE A 19 -12.98 9.95 -64.64
N ALA A 20 -12.49 10.59 -65.69
CA ALA A 20 -11.15 11.21 -65.72
C ALA A 20 -11.00 12.32 -64.65
N GLY A 21 -12.07 13.15 -64.42
CA GLY A 21 -12.07 14.16 -63.36
C GLY A 21 -12.01 13.55 -61.95
N ASN A 22 -12.72 12.42 -61.72
CA ASN A 22 -12.71 11.72 -60.46
C ASN A 22 -11.35 11.04 -60.16
N ASP A 23 -10.69 10.51 -61.20
CA ASP A 23 -9.40 9.87 -61.04
C ASP A 23 -8.26 10.88 -60.80
N ALA A 24 -8.35 12.09 -61.42
CA ALA A 24 -7.44 13.19 -61.13
C ALA A 24 -7.61 13.73 -59.69
N GLN A 25 -8.85 13.85 -59.18
CA GLN A 25 -9.08 14.22 -57.82
C GLN A 25 -8.65 13.18 -56.79
N ARG A 26 -8.74 11.88 -57.13
CA ARG A 26 -8.25 10.79 -56.28
C ARG A 26 -6.75 10.77 -56.21
N SER A 27 -6.05 11.03 -57.34
CA SER A 27 -4.60 11.12 -57.39
C SER A 27 -4.06 12.29 -56.57
N ASP A 28 -4.67 13.48 -56.71
CA ASP A 28 -4.27 14.68 -55.91
C ASP A 28 -4.56 14.54 -54.42
N ALA A 29 -5.64 13.84 -54.05
CA ALA A 29 -5.96 13.51 -52.65
C ALA A 29 -4.99 12.42 -52.08
N GLY A 30 -4.52 11.50 -52.91
CA GLY A 30 -3.51 10.49 -52.51
C GLY A 30 -2.14 11.14 -52.27
N GLU A 31 -1.74 12.05 -53.15
CA GLU A 31 -0.45 12.74 -53.07
C GLU A 31 -0.41 13.72 -51.88
N ARG A 32 -1.51 14.42 -51.60
CA ARG A 32 -1.65 15.26 -50.38
C ARG A 32 -1.62 14.45 -49.09
N ARG A 33 -2.14 13.22 -49.11
CA ARG A 33 -2.04 12.32 -47.93
C ARG A 33 -0.62 11.81 -47.69
N GLN A 34 0.16 11.59 -48.74
CA GLN A 34 1.56 11.17 -48.62
C GLN A 34 2.46 12.30 -48.13
N ILE A 35 2.22 13.56 -48.54
CA ILE A 35 3.02 14.72 -48.11
C ILE A 35 2.72 15.10 -46.64
N THR A 36 1.46 14.91 -46.17
CA THR A 36 1.10 15.12 -44.76
C THR A 36 1.57 13.98 -43.83
N GLY A 37 1.93 12.82 -44.36
CA GLY A 37 2.44 11.68 -43.59
C GLY A 37 3.92 11.76 -43.19
N LEU A 38 4.68 12.69 -43.77
CA LEU A 38 6.14 12.80 -43.55
C LEU A 38 6.57 13.80 -42.45
N ALA A 39 5.62 14.42 -41.76
CA ALA A 39 5.92 15.36 -40.68
C ALA A 39 5.08 15.09 -39.40
N THR A 40 4.81 13.85 -39.09
CA THR A 40 4.36 13.52 -37.73
C THR A 40 5.59 13.24 -36.87
N GLU A 41 6.02 14.24 -36.13
CA GLU A 41 6.79 14.06 -34.89
C GLU A 41 6.19 12.81 -34.17
N PRO A 42 7.03 11.90 -33.66
CA PRO A 42 6.50 10.69 -33.04
C PRO A 42 5.55 11.07 -31.91
N SER A 43 4.28 10.76 -32.08
CA SER A 43 3.14 11.16 -31.23
C SER A 43 3.30 10.78 -29.76
N TRP A 44 4.27 9.93 -29.44
CA TRP A 44 4.62 9.53 -28.09
C TRP A 44 5.31 10.66 -27.31
N PHE A 45 6.12 11.51 -27.93
CA PHE A 45 6.70 12.69 -27.26
C PHE A 45 5.65 13.76 -26.95
N ALA A 46 4.72 14.00 -27.85
CA ALA A 46 3.62 14.94 -27.62
C ALA A 46 2.67 14.49 -26.51
N SER A 47 2.53 13.18 -26.27
CA SER A 47 1.70 12.62 -25.19
C SER A 47 2.39 12.53 -23.83
N LEU A 48 3.70 12.67 -23.75
CA LEU A 48 4.47 12.62 -22.50
C LEU A 48 4.26 13.88 -21.64
N GLY A 49 4.23 15.05 -22.25
CA GLY A 49 4.05 16.32 -21.54
C GLY A 49 2.76 16.37 -20.71
N PRO A 50 1.58 16.19 -21.31
CA PRO A 50 0.32 16.21 -20.56
C PRO A 50 0.21 15.07 -19.52
N ARG A 51 0.79 13.90 -19.78
CA ARG A 51 0.82 12.79 -18.82
C ARG A 51 1.72 13.09 -17.62
N LEU A 52 2.89 13.67 -17.84
CA LEU A 52 3.79 14.09 -16.77
C LEU A 52 3.16 15.18 -15.90
N VAL A 53 2.52 16.18 -16.52
CA VAL A 53 1.82 17.24 -15.79
C VAL A 53 0.63 16.67 -14.98
N ALA A 54 -0.14 15.75 -15.54
CA ALA A 54 -1.21 15.07 -14.80
C ALA A 54 -0.67 14.26 -13.61
N TYR A 55 0.45 13.58 -13.80
CA TYR A 55 1.09 12.79 -12.75
C TYR A 55 1.65 13.67 -11.61
N THR A 56 2.33 14.77 -11.95
CA THR A 56 2.85 15.71 -10.95
C THR A 56 1.71 16.42 -10.19
N ARG A 57 0.61 16.74 -10.87
CA ARG A 57 -0.58 17.30 -10.23
C ARG A 57 -1.19 16.30 -9.25
N GLN A 58 -1.35 15.05 -9.65
CA GLN A 58 -1.88 13.99 -8.78
C GLN A 58 -0.98 13.78 -7.54
N LEU A 59 0.35 13.75 -7.72
CA LEU A 59 1.28 13.68 -6.60
C LEU A 59 1.18 14.91 -5.69
N GLY A 60 0.99 16.09 -6.24
CA GLY A 60 0.77 17.32 -5.47
C GLY A 60 -0.51 17.28 -4.63
N GLU A 61 -1.60 16.80 -5.20
CA GLU A 61 -2.88 16.62 -4.49
C GLU A 61 -2.76 15.58 -3.36
N GLN A 62 -2.06 14.47 -3.61
CA GLN A 62 -1.79 13.44 -2.59
C GLN A 62 -0.95 14.00 -1.44
N THR A 63 0.16 14.65 -1.73
CA THR A 63 1.04 15.22 -0.70
C THR A 63 0.34 16.31 0.10
N ALA A 64 -0.48 17.15 -0.55
CA ALA A 64 -1.29 18.15 0.13
C ALA A 64 -2.34 17.52 1.07
N PHE A 65 -2.99 16.43 0.64
CA PHE A 65 -3.91 15.67 1.50
C PHE A 65 -3.19 15.08 2.70
N TYR A 66 -2.04 14.43 2.48
CA TYR A 66 -1.22 13.84 3.55
C TYR A 66 -0.79 14.90 4.56
N GLY A 67 -0.28 16.04 4.08
CA GLY A 67 0.12 17.14 4.95
C GLY A 67 -1.05 17.69 5.78
N ARG A 68 -2.19 17.95 5.16
CA ARG A 68 -3.39 18.44 5.87
C ARG A 68 -3.90 17.44 6.89
N SER A 69 -3.94 16.16 6.55
CA SER A 69 -4.43 15.10 7.45
C SER A 69 -3.53 14.96 8.68
N LEU A 70 -2.21 15.03 8.51
CA LEU A 70 -1.24 14.94 9.61
C LEU A 70 -1.21 16.21 10.49
N LEU A 71 -1.25 17.39 9.88
CA LEU A 71 -1.25 18.66 10.62
C LEU A 71 -2.51 18.84 11.45
N ASN A 72 -3.64 18.32 11.01
CA ASN A 72 -4.92 18.42 11.70
C ASN A 72 -5.12 17.36 12.81
N ILE A 73 -4.15 16.47 13.07
CA ILE A 73 -4.23 15.46 14.14
C ILE A 73 -4.50 16.08 15.49
N GLY A 74 -3.77 17.15 15.84
CA GLY A 74 -3.95 17.85 17.13
C GLY A 74 -5.35 18.40 17.32
N GLU A 75 -5.98 18.91 16.27
CA GLU A 75 -7.36 19.37 16.31
C GLU A 75 -8.34 18.19 16.37
N ALA A 76 -8.10 17.11 15.62
CA ALA A 76 -8.93 15.91 15.63
C ALA A 76 -9.04 15.31 17.04
N VAL A 77 -7.92 15.20 17.76
CA VAL A 77 -7.89 14.67 19.13
C VAL A 77 -8.67 15.55 20.11
N ARG A 78 -8.55 16.90 19.98
CA ARG A 78 -9.22 17.83 20.90
C ARG A 78 -10.71 17.96 20.61
N ARG A 79 -11.09 17.93 19.34
CA ARG A 79 -12.47 18.24 18.92
C ARG A 79 -13.36 16.99 18.83
N TYR A 80 -12.78 15.83 18.54
CA TYR A 80 -13.52 14.60 18.29
C TYR A 80 -13.05 13.38 19.12
N PRO A 81 -12.87 13.53 20.48
CA PRO A 81 -12.36 12.43 21.31
C PRO A 81 -13.29 11.21 21.33
N GLY A 82 -14.61 11.43 21.30
CA GLY A 82 -15.59 10.34 21.28
C GLY A 82 -15.51 9.48 20.01
N GLU A 83 -15.36 10.11 18.86
CA GLU A 83 -15.18 9.39 17.59
C GLU A 83 -13.85 8.66 17.56
N LEU A 84 -12.79 9.26 18.08
CA LEU A 84 -11.48 8.63 18.18
C LEU A 84 -11.53 7.35 19.02
N LEU A 85 -12.17 7.38 20.20
CA LEU A 85 -12.33 6.20 21.05
C LEU A 85 -13.16 5.11 20.37
N ARG A 86 -14.24 5.48 19.68
CA ARG A 86 -15.04 4.56 18.89
C ARG A 86 -14.22 3.86 17.82
N LEU A 87 -13.44 4.63 17.05
CA LEU A 87 -12.58 4.09 16.00
C LEU A 87 -11.47 3.18 16.56
N ILE A 88 -10.85 3.53 17.69
CA ILE A 88 -9.86 2.68 18.36
C ILE A 88 -10.47 1.33 18.74
N ALA A 89 -11.66 1.34 19.34
CA ALA A 89 -12.36 0.12 19.72
C ALA A 89 -12.73 -0.73 18.49
N GLU A 90 -13.26 -0.09 17.44
CA GLU A 90 -13.67 -0.76 16.21
C GLU A 90 -12.46 -1.37 15.47
N MET A 91 -11.37 -0.63 15.32
CA MET A 91 -10.16 -1.06 14.63
C MET A 91 -9.39 -2.13 15.40
N GLY A 92 -9.34 -2.02 16.74
CA GLY A 92 -8.61 -2.95 17.59
C GLY A 92 -9.32 -4.29 17.74
N MET A 93 -10.60 -4.26 18.13
CA MET A 93 -11.36 -5.47 18.41
C MET A 93 -12.14 -6.01 17.21
N GLY A 94 -12.34 -5.19 16.16
CA GLY A 94 -13.17 -5.51 15.02
C GLY A 94 -14.66 -5.38 15.32
N THR A 95 -15.50 -5.66 14.33
CA THR A 95 -16.96 -5.61 14.41
C THR A 95 -17.59 -6.93 14.02
N GLY A 96 -18.72 -7.27 14.62
CA GLY A 96 -19.50 -8.47 14.26
C GLY A 96 -18.76 -9.78 14.48
N ALA A 97 -18.75 -10.67 13.47
CA ALA A 97 -18.14 -11.99 13.56
C ALA A 97 -16.62 -11.95 13.78
N LEU A 98 -15.91 -10.92 13.32
CA LEU A 98 -14.48 -10.75 13.55
C LEU A 98 -14.15 -10.51 15.02
N ALA A 99 -15.02 -9.84 15.77
CA ALA A 99 -14.82 -9.64 17.21
C ALA A 99 -14.82 -10.97 17.99
N VAL A 100 -15.61 -11.95 17.53
CA VAL A 100 -15.69 -13.29 18.15
C VAL A 100 -14.38 -14.07 17.97
N ILE A 101 -13.66 -13.88 16.86
CA ILE A 101 -12.39 -14.56 16.54
C ILE A 101 -11.17 -13.80 17.11
N GLY A 102 -11.38 -12.78 17.94
CA GLY A 102 -10.31 -11.92 18.44
C GLY A 102 -9.94 -10.77 17.49
N GLY A 103 -10.74 -10.56 16.44
CA GLY A 103 -10.63 -9.44 15.52
C GLY A 103 -9.25 -9.33 14.86
N THR A 104 -8.78 -8.11 14.70
CA THR A 104 -7.45 -7.78 14.14
C THR A 104 -6.31 -8.38 14.98
N VAL A 105 -6.48 -8.46 16.29
CA VAL A 105 -5.49 -9.03 17.23
C VAL A 105 -5.24 -10.50 16.92
N GLY A 106 -6.30 -11.30 16.71
CA GLY A 106 -6.18 -12.71 16.38
C GLY A 106 -5.47 -12.94 15.05
N ILE A 107 -5.78 -12.14 14.02
CA ILE A 107 -5.14 -12.24 12.71
C ILE A 107 -3.64 -11.90 12.81
N ILE A 108 -3.29 -10.80 13.47
CA ILE A 108 -1.90 -10.39 13.64
C ILE A 108 -1.15 -11.40 14.50
N GLY A 109 -1.75 -11.87 15.61
CA GLY A 109 -1.16 -12.90 16.45
C GLY A 109 -0.86 -14.18 15.68
N PHE A 110 -1.81 -14.66 14.87
CA PHE A 110 -1.61 -15.86 14.04
C PHE A 110 -0.51 -15.67 13.00
N LEU A 111 -0.51 -14.54 12.28
CA LEU A 111 0.53 -14.26 11.29
C LEU A 111 1.92 -14.18 11.93
N THR A 112 2.05 -13.53 13.08
CA THR A 112 3.32 -13.39 13.76
C THR A 112 3.79 -14.69 14.45
N LEU A 113 2.86 -15.49 14.96
CA LEU A 113 3.17 -16.87 15.39
C LEU A 113 3.77 -17.67 14.25
N THR A 114 3.13 -17.65 13.08
CA THR A 114 3.60 -18.40 11.90
C THR A 114 4.97 -17.90 11.43
N THR A 115 5.17 -16.59 11.34
CA THR A 115 6.47 -16.03 10.91
C THR A 115 7.56 -16.26 11.95
N GLY A 116 7.26 -16.16 13.24
CA GLY A 116 8.20 -16.50 14.31
C GLY A 116 8.59 -17.98 14.30
N ALA A 117 7.63 -18.86 14.02
CA ALA A 117 7.86 -20.28 13.79
C ALA A 117 8.79 -20.52 12.59
N LEU A 118 8.56 -19.85 11.46
CA LEU A 118 9.43 -19.96 10.29
C LEU A 118 10.86 -19.51 10.58
N VAL A 119 11.07 -18.48 11.39
CA VAL A 119 12.42 -18.05 11.83
C VAL A 119 13.11 -19.15 12.61
N ALA A 120 12.40 -19.83 13.51
CA ALA A 120 12.97 -20.95 14.27
C ALA A 120 13.36 -22.11 13.37
N VAL A 121 12.46 -22.53 12.47
CA VAL A 121 12.70 -23.64 11.52
C VAL A 121 13.90 -23.31 10.62
N GLN A 122 13.80 -22.21 9.88
CA GLN A 122 14.82 -21.81 8.92
C GLN A 122 16.17 -21.49 9.61
N GLY A 123 16.10 -20.85 10.79
CA GLY A 123 17.28 -20.51 11.57
C GLY A 123 17.97 -21.75 12.10
N TYR A 124 17.24 -22.67 12.70
CA TYR A 124 17.81 -23.92 13.22
C TYR A 124 18.44 -24.75 12.11
N ASP A 125 17.73 -24.96 10.99
CA ASP A 125 18.23 -25.75 9.86
C ASP A 125 19.48 -25.12 9.23
N THR A 126 19.52 -23.80 9.11
CA THR A 126 20.69 -23.10 8.55
C THR A 126 21.89 -23.18 9.47
N LEU A 127 21.69 -23.00 10.79
CA LEU A 127 22.77 -23.02 11.80
C LEU A 127 23.27 -24.44 12.09
N SER A 128 22.40 -25.45 12.03
CA SER A 128 22.79 -26.86 12.22
C SER A 128 23.69 -27.37 11.10
N ASN A 129 23.50 -26.89 9.87
CA ASN A 129 24.37 -27.27 8.73
C ASN A 129 25.82 -26.84 8.91
N ILE A 130 26.09 -25.85 9.77
CA ILE A 130 27.45 -25.37 10.11
C ILE A 130 27.85 -25.70 11.56
N GLY A 131 27.03 -26.50 12.27
CA GLY A 131 27.33 -26.99 13.63
C GLY A 131 27.21 -25.92 14.73
N VAL A 132 26.42 -24.85 14.51
CA VAL A 132 26.22 -23.76 15.48
C VAL A 132 24.76 -23.54 15.81
N GLU A 133 23.96 -24.60 15.86
CA GLU A 133 22.53 -24.58 16.16
C GLU A 133 22.20 -23.91 17.50
N ALA A 134 23.18 -23.89 18.43
CA ALA A 134 23.07 -23.19 19.71
C ALA A 134 22.70 -21.70 19.55
N LEU A 135 23.09 -21.07 18.43
CA LEU A 135 22.81 -19.66 18.14
C LEU A 135 21.39 -19.37 17.63
N THR A 136 20.51 -20.38 17.59
CA THR A 136 19.11 -20.16 17.17
C THR A 136 18.39 -19.12 18.05
N GLY A 137 18.71 -19.10 19.37
CA GLY A 137 18.21 -18.05 20.28
C GLY A 137 18.64 -16.64 19.88
N PHE A 138 19.91 -16.46 19.48
CA PHE A 138 20.41 -15.20 18.91
C PHE A 138 19.64 -14.81 17.66
N LEU A 139 19.51 -15.70 16.69
CA LEU A 139 18.83 -15.43 15.44
C LEU A 139 17.37 -15.02 15.66
N SER A 140 16.69 -15.68 16.62
CA SER A 140 15.33 -15.33 17.02
C SER A 140 15.25 -13.91 17.62
N ALA A 141 16.13 -13.55 18.54
CA ALA A 141 16.17 -12.22 19.13
C ALA A 141 16.46 -11.15 18.06
N PHE A 142 17.43 -11.42 17.18
CA PHE A 142 17.88 -10.48 16.18
C PHE A 142 16.86 -10.24 15.05
N LEU A 143 16.43 -11.32 14.36
CA LEU A 143 15.55 -11.18 13.19
C LEU A 143 14.12 -10.81 13.57
N ASN A 144 13.55 -11.42 14.62
CA ASN A 144 12.17 -11.14 15.01
C ASN A 144 11.99 -9.67 15.40
N VAL A 145 12.93 -9.11 16.16
CA VAL A 145 12.82 -7.70 16.60
C VAL A 145 13.09 -6.74 15.46
N ARG A 146 14.19 -6.93 14.74
CA ARG A 146 14.67 -5.91 13.79
C ARG A 146 13.88 -5.87 12.49
N MET A 147 13.36 -7.00 12.03
CA MET A 147 12.69 -7.10 10.72
C MET A 147 11.29 -7.68 10.80
N ILE A 148 11.14 -8.87 11.40
CA ILE A 148 9.92 -9.66 11.20
C ILE A 148 8.73 -9.08 11.92
N ALA A 149 8.85 -8.75 13.21
CA ALA A 149 7.72 -8.22 13.96
C ALA A 149 7.21 -6.88 13.42
N PRO A 150 8.05 -5.86 13.17
CA PRO A 150 7.54 -4.58 12.64
C PRO A 150 7.01 -4.70 11.21
N CYS A 151 7.68 -5.46 10.33
CA CYS A 151 7.22 -5.63 8.95
C CYS A 151 5.90 -6.43 8.89
N THR A 152 5.79 -7.53 9.64
CA THR A 152 4.56 -8.33 9.69
C THR A 152 3.40 -7.52 10.28
N ALA A 153 3.64 -6.76 11.36
CA ALA A 153 2.64 -5.88 11.94
C ALA A 153 2.18 -4.80 10.94
N GLY A 154 3.09 -4.18 10.21
CA GLY A 154 2.78 -3.18 9.18
C GLY A 154 1.96 -3.76 8.02
N LEU A 155 2.34 -4.93 7.50
CA LEU A 155 1.62 -5.62 6.43
C LEU A 155 0.22 -6.08 6.89
N ALA A 156 0.13 -6.64 8.09
CA ALA A 156 -1.14 -7.06 8.66
C ALA A 156 -2.08 -5.87 8.90
N LEU A 157 -1.53 -4.74 9.38
CA LEU A 157 -2.28 -3.49 9.52
C LEU A 157 -2.86 -3.03 8.18
N ALA A 158 -2.04 -3.04 7.12
CA ALA A 158 -2.47 -2.65 5.78
C ALA A 158 -3.62 -3.53 5.27
N ALA A 159 -3.48 -4.85 5.44
CA ALA A 159 -4.45 -5.83 4.95
C ALA A 159 -5.77 -5.85 5.76
N THR A 160 -5.76 -5.45 7.01
CA THR A 160 -6.93 -5.49 7.91
C THR A 160 -7.52 -4.12 8.17
N ILE A 161 -6.91 -3.36 9.06
CA ILE A 161 -7.40 -2.03 9.49
C ILE A 161 -7.39 -1.04 8.34
N GLY A 162 -6.29 -1.00 7.58
CA GLY A 162 -6.14 -0.10 6.44
C GLY A 162 -7.19 -0.37 5.36
N ALA A 163 -7.32 -1.62 4.93
CA ALA A 163 -8.33 -2.03 3.94
C ALA A 163 -9.76 -1.70 4.39
N GLY A 164 -10.07 -1.97 5.67
CA GLY A 164 -11.36 -1.63 6.29
C GLY A 164 -11.62 -0.12 6.29
N ALA A 165 -10.62 0.69 6.68
CA ALA A 165 -10.73 2.15 6.66
C ALA A 165 -10.94 2.70 5.24
N THR A 166 -10.26 2.13 4.23
CA THR A 166 -10.48 2.51 2.82
C THR A 166 -11.89 2.16 2.37
N ALA A 167 -12.39 0.97 2.70
CA ALA A 167 -13.73 0.54 2.33
C ALA A 167 -14.81 1.41 2.96
N GLN A 168 -14.70 1.73 4.25
CA GLN A 168 -15.64 2.59 4.97
C GLN A 168 -15.66 4.01 4.41
N LEU A 169 -14.48 4.64 4.24
CA LEU A 169 -14.40 5.99 3.67
C LEU A 169 -14.89 6.01 2.22
N GLY A 170 -14.57 4.97 1.44
CA GLY A 170 -15.05 4.84 0.08
C GLY A 170 -16.57 4.70 0.00
N ALA A 171 -17.19 3.93 0.91
CA ALA A 171 -18.64 3.84 1.02
C ALA A 171 -19.29 5.19 1.37
N MET A 172 -18.73 5.92 2.36
CA MET A 172 -19.18 7.27 2.70
C MET A 172 -19.03 8.26 1.52
N ARG A 173 -17.98 8.11 0.72
CA ARG A 173 -17.75 8.97 -0.45
C ARG A 173 -18.78 8.74 -1.55
N ILE A 174 -19.09 7.49 -1.89
CA ILE A 174 -20.07 7.17 -2.94
C ILE A 174 -21.51 7.44 -2.51
N ASN A 175 -21.79 7.48 -1.19
CA ASN A 175 -23.08 7.83 -0.62
C ASN A 175 -23.23 9.35 -0.37
N GLU A 176 -22.26 10.18 -0.81
CA GLU A 176 -22.25 11.64 -0.63
C GLU A 176 -22.25 12.10 0.85
N GLU A 177 -21.96 11.18 1.80
CA GLU A 177 -21.92 11.50 3.23
C GLU A 177 -20.80 12.48 3.57
N ILE A 178 -19.69 12.42 2.84
CA ILE A 178 -18.55 13.34 3.00
C ILE A 178 -18.95 14.75 2.61
N ASP A 179 -19.66 14.90 1.50
CA ASP A 179 -20.13 16.21 1.00
C ASP A 179 -21.22 16.79 1.92
N ALA A 180 -22.08 15.92 2.48
CA ALA A 180 -23.06 16.33 3.49
C ALA A 180 -22.38 16.87 4.77
N LEU A 181 -21.28 16.28 5.24
CA LEU A 181 -20.50 16.81 6.36
C LEU A 181 -19.94 18.21 6.07
N GLU A 182 -19.43 18.43 4.87
CA GLU A 182 -18.88 19.73 4.46
C GLU A 182 -19.95 20.82 4.38
N VAL A 183 -21.15 20.50 3.90
CA VAL A 183 -22.31 21.41 3.91
C VAL A 183 -22.73 21.80 5.32
N MET A 184 -22.61 20.87 6.28
CA MET A 184 -22.84 21.15 7.71
C MET A 184 -21.71 21.95 8.38
N GLY A 185 -20.67 22.35 7.66
CA GLY A 185 -19.52 23.10 8.17
C GLY A 185 -18.51 22.26 8.95
N ILE A 186 -18.59 20.93 8.85
CA ILE A 186 -17.63 20.01 9.45
C ILE A 186 -16.47 19.81 8.48
N ARG A 187 -15.22 20.00 8.94
CA ARG A 187 -14.04 19.74 8.13
C ARG A 187 -13.85 18.24 7.93
N ALA A 188 -14.31 17.70 6.78
CA ALA A 188 -14.34 16.27 6.49
C ALA A 188 -12.97 15.61 6.63
N ILE A 189 -11.89 16.25 6.16
CA ILE A 189 -10.52 15.72 6.31
C ILE A 189 -10.14 15.55 7.79
N THR A 190 -10.43 16.55 8.64
CA THR A 190 -10.10 16.48 10.06
C THR A 190 -10.93 15.42 10.79
N TYR A 191 -12.23 15.38 10.48
CA TYR A 191 -13.16 14.46 11.15
C TYR A 191 -13.00 13.01 10.71
N LEU A 192 -12.76 12.76 9.42
CA LEU A 192 -12.73 11.41 8.85
C LEU A 192 -11.31 10.86 8.67
N ALA A 193 -10.40 11.65 8.08
CA ALA A 193 -9.06 11.15 7.79
C ALA A 193 -8.14 11.24 9.01
N SER A 194 -8.04 12.42 9.66
CA SER A 194 -7.11 12.59 10.78
C SER A 194 -7.48 11.72 11.99
N THR A 195 -8.77 11.53 12.30
CA THR A 195 -9.22 10.64 13.38
C THR A 195 -8.86 9.18 13.11
N ARG A 196 -9.02 8.71 11.85
CA ARG A 196 -8.66 7.33 11.46
C ARG A 196 -7.15 7.09 11.47
N ILE A 197 -6.37 8.08 11.04
CA ILE A 197 -4.90 7.98 11.06
C ILE A 197 -4.42 7.79 12.50
N ILE A 198 -4.85 8.66 13.43
CA ILE A 198 -4.39 8.54 14.81
C ILE A 198 -4.96 7.30 15.50
N ALA A 199 -6.22 6.92 15.24
CA ALA A 199 -6.79 5.70 15.78
C ALA A 199 -5.98 4.47 15.35
N GLY A 200 -5.63 4.35 14.05
CA GLY A 200 -4.82 3.26 13.55
C GLY A 200 -3.41 3.22 14.16
N VAL A 201 -2.77 4.38 14.31
CA VAL A 201 -1.46 4.47 14.98
C VAL A 201 -1.53 4.06 16.45
N LEU A 202 -2.57 4.48 17.18
CA LEU A 202 -2.74 4.09 18.58
C LEU A 202 -3.04 2.59 18.73
N VAL A 203 -3.83 2.02 17.84
CA VAL A 203 -4.14 0.58 17.85
C VAL A 203 -2.91 -0.27 17.56
N VAL A 204 -1.93 0.23 16.78
CA VAL A 204 -0.68 -0.50 16.53
C VAL A 204 0.13 -0.72 17.80
N ILE A 205 0.05 0.14 18.80
CA ILE A 205 0.83 0.00 20.04
C ILE A 205 0.60 -1.36 20.71
N PRO A 206 -0.63 -1.72 21.12
CA PRO A 206 -0.88 -3.05 21.68
C PRO A 206 -0.71 -4.18 20.67
N LEU A 207 -1.02 -3.96 19.39
CA LEU A 207 -0.87 -4.97 18.35
C LEU A 207 0.61 -5.34 18.11
N TYR A 208 1.51 -4.38 18.14
CA TYR A 208 2.94 -4.62 18.05
C TYR A 208 3.45 -5.45 19.25
N ALA A 209 3.01 -5.14 20.47
CA ALA A 209 3.37 -5.94 21.64
C ALA A 209 2.93 -7.40 21.49
N VAL A 210 1.68 -7.63 21.03
CA VAL A 210 1.18 -8.97 20.72
C VAL A 210 2.03 -9.65 19.64
N ALA A 211 2.37 -8.93 18.58
CA ALA A 211 3.17 -9.45 17.47
C ALA A 211 4.57 -9.92 17.93
N VAL A 212 5.27 -9.10 18.72
CA VAL A 212 6.59 -9.44 19.24
C VAL A 212 6.52 -10.63 20.18
N LEU A 213 5.60 -10.63 21.13
CA LEU A 213 5.45 -11.72 22.09
C LEU A 213 5.06 -13.03 21.39
N ALA A 214 4.12 -12.98 20.44
CA ALA A 214 3.70 -14.16 19.69
C ALA A 214 4.86 -14.76 18.88
N SER A 215 5.67 -13.92 18.21
CA SER A 215 6.83 -14.38 17.45
C SER A 215 7.88 -15.03 18.34
N PHE A 216 8.16 -14.46 19.54
CA PHE A 216 9.10 -15.03 20.48
C PHE A 216 8.62 -16.37 21.07
N ILE A 217 7.35 -16.45 21.44
CA ILE A 217 6.74 -17.68 21.96
C ILE A 217 6.83 -18.79 20.90
N ALA A 218 6.47 -18.48 19.65
CA ALA A 218 6.53 -19.45 18.57
C ALA A 218 7.96 -19.95 18.31
N ALA A 219 8.91 -19.02 18.20
CA ALA A 219 10.31 -19.38 17.96
C ALA A 219 10.90 -20.22 19.10
N LYS A 220 10.65 -19.82 20.35
CA LYS A 220 11.10 -20.57 21.53
C LYS A 220 10.47 -21.96 21.60
N PHE A 221 9.15 -22.04 21.39
CA PHE A 221 8.43 -23.31 21.44
C PHE A 221 8.96 -24.30 20.40
N LEU A 222 9.11 -23.90 19.16
CA LEU A 222 9.62 -24.79 18.12
C LEU A 222 11.06 -25.23 18.40
N THR A 223 11.94 -24.30 18.73
CA THR A 223 13.35 -24.60 18.96
C THR A 223 13.55 -25.58 20.10
N ILE A 224 12.79 -25.43 21.20
CA ILE A 224 12.94 -26.32 22.37
C ILE A 224 12.14 -27.61 22.18
N SER A 225 10.87 -27.53 21.78
CA SER A 225 9.97 -28.69 21.81
C SER A 225 10.04 -29.56 20.56
N VAL A 226 10.36 -28.99 19.39
CA VAL A 226 10.46 -29.73 18.13
C VAL A 226 11.88 -30.14 17.82
N TYR A 227 12.82 -29.21 17.92
CA TYR A 227 14.24 -29.46 17.62
C TYR A 227 15.05 -29.99 18.83
N GLY A 228 14.47 -30.04 20.03
CA GLY A 228 15.08 -30.60 21.20
C GLY A 228 16.26 -29.79 21.76
N GLN A 229 16.41 -28.53 21.38
CA GLN A 229 17.47 -27.67 21.91
C GLN A 229 17.26 -27.44 23.41
N SER A 230 18.36 -27.43 24.18
CA SER A 230 18.30 -27.12 25.61
C SER A 230 17.71 -25.73 25.85
N ARG A 231 16.73 -25.65 26.75
CA ARG A 231 16.10 -24.41 27.14
C ARG A 231 17.11 -23.38 27.64
N GLY A 232 18.07 -23.78 28.45
CA GLY A 232 19.10 -22.90 29.00
C GLY A 232 19.99 -22.30 27.91
N VAL A 233 20.34 -23.08 26.88
CA VAL A 233 21.15 -22.61 25.75
C VAL A 233 20.35 -21.57 24.95
N TYR A 234 19.09 -21.88 24.61
CA TYR A 234 18.24 -20.92 23.88
C TYR A 234 18.06 -19.59 24.64
N GLU A 235 17.69 -19.66 25.94
CA GLU A 235 17.46 -18.47 26.77
C GLU A 235 18.72 -17.64 26.97
N HIS A 236 19.88 -18.29 27.10
CA HIS A 236 21.17 -17.62 27.24
C HIS A 236 21.45 -16.73 26.00
N TYR A 237 21.46 -17.35 24.81
CA TYR A 237 21.71 -16.59 23.57
C TYR A 237 20.61 -15.58 23.25
N PHE A 238 19.34 -15.89 23.50
CA PHE A 238 18.24 -14.97 23.33
C PHE A 238 18.39 -13.73 24.22
N ALA A 239 18.65 -13.90 25.53
CA ALA A 239 18.78 -12.80 26.47
C ALA A 239 20.03 -11.96 26.24
N THR A 240 21.14 -12.60 25.84
CA THR A 240 22.41 -11.91 25.56
C THR A 240 22.29 -10.93 24.40
N PHE A 241 21.51 -11.29 23.38
CA PHE A 241 21.40 -10.48 22.15
C PHE A 241 20.09 -9.68 22.02
N LEU A 242 19.19 -9.79 22.99
CA LEU A 242 17.97 -8.96 23.04
C LEU A 242 18.28 -7.63 23.72
N HIS A 243 18.56 -6.61 22.95
CA HIS A 243 18.84 -5.28 23.48
C HIS A 243 17.55 -4.43 23.54
N PRO A 244 17.29 -3.72 24.67
CA PRO A 244 16.14 -2.82 24.80
C PRO A 244 16.08 -1.73 23.72
N ASN A 245 17.23 -1.22 23.30
CA ASN A 245 17.31 -0.25 22.21
C ASN A 245 16.77 -0.79 20.87
N ASP A 246 16.99 -2.07 20.57
CA ASP A 246 16.47 -2.69 19.36
C ASP A 246 14.95 -2.79 19.40
N LEU A 247 14.38 -3.11 20.55
CA LEU A 247 12.93 -3.09 20.77
C LEU A 247 12.33 -1.69 20.57
N LEU A 248 13.01 -0.65 21.07
CA LEU A 248 12.57 0.73 20.88
C LEU A 248 12.59 1.14 19.40
N TRP A 249 13.67 0.86 18.67
CA TRP A 249 13.76 1.15 17.24
C TRP A 249 12.75 0.35 16.41
N SER A 250 12.54 -0.91 16.77
CA SER A 250 11.52 -1.75 16.15
C SER A 250 10.11 -1.19 16.37
N PHE A 251 9.81 -0.75 17.58
CA PHE A 251 8.54 -0.10 17.91
C PHE A 251 8.34 1.21 17.13
N LEU A 252 9.35 2.08 17.06
CA LEU A 252 9.30 3.30 16.26
C LEU A 252 9.10 3.00 14.77
N SER A 253 9.74 1.94 14.28
CA SER A 253 9.55 1.43 12.93
C SER A 253 8.08 1.04 12.67
N ALA A 254 7.47 0.28 13.58
CA ALA A 254 6.06 -0.11 13.49
C ALA A 254 5.13 1.11 13.49
N LEU A 255 5.38 2.11 14.34
CA LEU A 255 4.59 3.36 14.37
C LEU A 255 4.72 4.16 13.08
N THR A 256 5.93 4.25 12.53
CA THR A 256 6.17 4.95 11.26
C THR A 256 5.47 4.25 10.10
N MET A 257 5.56 2.91 10.05
CA MET A 257 4.84 2.10 9.06
C MET A 257 3.32 2.28 9.20
N ALA A 258 2.79 2.22 10.43
CA ALA A 258 1.38 2.42 10.70
C ALA A 258 0.89 3.80 10.22
N THR A 259 1.66 4.84 10.47
CA THR A 259 1.34 6.19 9.98
C THR A 259 1.29 6.23 8.46
N GLY A 260 2.31 5.69 7.79
CA GLY A 260 2.35 5.62 6.32
C GLY A 260 1.18 4.82 5.73
N VAL A 261 0.90 3.65 6.30
CA VAL A 261 -0.23 2.80 5.90
C VAL A 261 -1.55 3.56 6.04
N MET A 262 -1.83 4.13 7.21
CA MET A 262 -3.10 4.80 7.46
C MET A 262 -3.30 6.05 6.59
N VAL A 263 -2.24 6.81 6.34
CA VAL A 263 -2.26 7.97 5.44
C VAL A 263 -2.60 7.57 4.00
N VAL A 264 -1.99 6.50 3.50
CA VAL A 264 -2.28 5.96 2.16
C VAL A 264 -3.72 5.47 2.08
N HIS A 265 -4.16 4.67 3.03
CA HIS A 265 -5.50 4.08 3.03
C HIS A 265 -6.60 5.13 3.14
N THR A 266 -6.43 6.14 3.98
CA THR A 266 -7.40 7.24 4.10
C THR A 266 -7.49 8.08 2.83
N TYR A 267 -6.39 8.30 2.11
CA TYR A 267 -6.40 8.99 0.83
C TYR A 267 -7.21 8.24 -0.23
N TYR A 268 -6.92 6.96 -0.44
CA TYR A 268 -7.63 6.16 -1.43
C TYR A 268 -9.11 5.98 -1.10
N GLY A 269 -9.46 5.87 0.17
CA GLY A 269 -10.85 5.84 0.61
C GLY A 269 -11.58 7.17 0.38
N PHE A 270 -10.96 8.29 0.76
CA PHE A 270 -11.54 9.63 0.62
C PHE A 270 -11.72 10.04 -0.85
N THR A 271 -10.89 9.55 -1.75
CA THR A 271 -10.92 9.85 -3.20
C THR A 271 -11.58 8.75 -4.04
N ALA A 272 -12.21 7.76 -3.41
CA ALA A 272 -12.88 6.68 -4.12
C ALA A 272 -14.01 7.22 -5.01
N SER A 273 -14.18 6.61 -6.19
CA SER A 273 -15.20 7.01 -7.19
C SER A 273 -15.58 5.79 -8.04
N GLY A 274 -16.72 5.86 -8.74
CA GLY A 274 -17.15 4.76 -9.61
C GLY A 274 -18.06 3.74 -8.92
N GLY A 275 -18.74 4.15 -7.84
CA GLY A 275 -19.72 3.30 -7.16
C GLY A 275 -19.06 2.15 -6.35
N PRO A 276 -19.83 1.10 -5.99
CA PRO A 276 -19.33 -0.01 -5.17
C PRO A 276 -18.12 -0.73 -5.77
N ALA A 277 -18.09 -0.91 -7.09
CA ALA A 277 -16.94 -1.51 -7.79
C ALA A 277 -15.68 -0.65 -7.66
N GLY A 278 -15.82 0.68 -7.75
CA GLY A 278 -14.74 1.63 -7.57
C GLY A 278 -14.18 1.65 -6.15
N VAL A 279 -15.01 1.42 -5.12
CA VAL A 279 -14.54 1.24 -3.74
C VAL A 279 -13.64 0.00 -3.63
N GLY A 280 -14.05 -1.13 -4.23
CA GLY A 280 -13.21 -2.33 -4.26
C GLY A 280 -11.87 -2.10 -4.95
N GLU A 281 -11.86 -1.36 -6.06
CA GLU A 281 -10.61 -0.97 -6.74
C GLU A 281 -9.74 -0.05 -5.89
N ALA A 282 -10.34 0.93 -5.18
CA ALA A 282 -9.63 1.81 -4.26
C ALA A 282 -8.96 1.03 -3.12
N VAL A 283 -9.65 0.03 -2.54
CA VAL A 283 -9.08 -0.89 -1.54
C VAL A 283 -7.89 -1.65 -2.13
N GLY A 284 -8.03 -2.23 -3.31
CA GLY A 284 -6.93 -2.95 -3.97
C GLY A 284 -5.72 -2.06 -4.25
N ARG A 285 -5.94 -0.81 -4.68
CA ARG A 285 -4.86 0.17 -4.92
C ARG A 285 -4.20 0.60 -3.62
N SER A 286 -4.98 0.88 -2.56
CA SER A 286 -4.45 1.30 -1.26
C SER A 286 -3.57 0.21 -0.63
N VAL A 287 -4.00 -1.05 -0.66
CA VAL A 287 -3.21 -2.18 -0.15
C VAL A 287 -1.88 -2.31 -0.90
N ARG A 288 -1.89 -2.29 -2.24
CA ARG A 288 -0.65 -2.35 -3.01
C ARG A 288 0.31 -1.19 -2.69
N SER A 289 -0.22 0.03 -2.63
CA SER A 289 0.59 1.22 -2.32
C SER A 289 1.14 1.18 -0.90
N SER A 290 0.35 0.76 0.08
CA SER A 290 0.79 0.66 1.48
C SER A 290 1.82 -0.44 1.71
N MET A 291 1.74 -1.56 0.97
CA MET A 291 2.79 -2.59 0.99
C MET A 291 4.14 -2.04 0.53
N ILE A 292 4.14 -1.24 -0.55
CA ILE A 292 5.36 -0.57 -1.05
C ILE A 292 5.90 0.40 0.00
N VAL A 293 5.02 1.22 0.61
CA VAL A 293 5.40 2.15 1.68
C VAL A 293 5.97 1.41 2.88
N THR A 294 5.34 0.32 3.33
CA THR A 294 5.82 -0.51 4.43
C THR A 294 7.20 -1.09 4.14
N ALA A 295 7.41 -1.66 2.95
CA ALA A 295 8.71 -2.21 2.54
C ALA A 295 9.79 -1.12 2.47
N PHE A 296 9.45 0.05 1.92
CA PHE A 296 10.37 1.18 1.83
C PHE A 296 10.76 1.73 3.21
N VAL A 297 9.80 1.91 4.11
CA VAL A 297 10.05 2.37 5.50
C VAL A 297 10.89 1.34 6.24
N CYS A 298 10.59 0.03 6.10
CA CYS A 298 11.38 -1.04 6.69
C CYS A 298 12.84 -0.97 6.23
N LEU A 299 13.07 -0.82 4.92
CA LEU A 299 14.40 -0.71 4.35
C LEU A 299 15.14 0.54 4.86
N MET A 300 14.48 1.70 4.83
CA MET A 300 15.08 2.97 5.25
C MET A 300 15.47 2.96 6.73
N ILE A 301 14.61 2.48 7.62
CA ILE A 301 14.90 2.41 9.04
C ILE A 301 16.00 1.36 9.30
N SER A 302 15.93 0.20 8.63
CA SER A 302 16.96 -0.83 8.75
C SER A 302 18.33 -0.31 8.34
N LEU A 303 18.43 0.41 7.22
CA LEU A 303 19.68 1.01 6.77
C LEU A 303 20.16 2.15 7.69
N SER A 304 19.26 2.99 8.17
CA SER A 304 19.61 4.12 9.05
C SER A 304 20.10 3.68 10.43
N VAL A 305 19.44 2.67 11.01
CA VAL A 305 19.73 2.23 12.38
C VAL A 305 20.82 1.18 12.41
N TYR A 306 20.84 0.26 11.44
CA TYR A 306 21.72 -0.90 11.46
C TYR A 306 22.79 -0.87 10.35
N GLY A 307 22.67 0.00 9.35
CA GLY A 307 23.54 0.00 8.16
C GLY A 307 24.92 0.64 8.38
N GLN A 308 25.07 1.52 9.36
CA GLN A 308 26.32 2.23 9.58
C GLN A 308 27.26 1.60 10.62
N HIS A 309 26.74 0.75 11.48
CA HIS A 309 27.51 0.05 12.50
C HIS A 309 27.05 -1.40 12.49
N GLY A 310 27.89 -2.26 11.97
CA GLY A 310 27.79 -3.70 12.23
C GLY A 310 28.03 -3.92 13.72
N ASN A 311 27.00 -3.68 14.55
CA ASN A 311 27.04 -3.95 15.98
C ASN A 311 27.01 -5.45 16.26
N PHE A 312 27.94 -6.18 15.66
CA PHE A 312 28.35 -7.51 16.09
C PHE A 312 29.51 -7.34 17.10
N ASN A 313 29.24 -6.78 18.26
CA ASN A 313 30.13 -6.97 19.38
C ASN A 313 29.97 -8.43 19.85
N LEU A 314 30.78 -9.29 19.28
CA LEU A 314 30.94 -10.68 19.73
C LEU A 314 31.80 -10.77 21.01
N SER A 315 32.29 -9.64 21.53
CA SER A 315 33.03 -9.52 22.78
C SER A 315 32.15 -8.82 23.81
N GLY A 316 31.32 -9.57 24.51
CA GLY A 316 30.72 -9.20 25.79
C GLY A 316 31.63 -9.63 26.91
#